data_c42ee13f7d03fca351d8ac22a11a8862
#
_entry.id   c42ee13f7d03fca351d8ac22a11a8862
#
_cell.length_a   1.000
_cell.length_b   1.000
_cell.length_c   1.000
_cell.angle_alpha   90.00
_cell.angle_beta   90.00
_cell.angle_gamma   90.00
#
_symmetry.space_group_name_H-M   'P 1'
#
loop_
_entity.id
_entity.type
_entity.pdbx_description
1 polymer ?
#
loop_
_entity_poly.entity_id
_entity_poly.type
_entity_poly.pdbx_seq_one_letter_code
_entity_poly.pdbx_strand_id
1 'polypeptide(L)'
;IDLEEFQEIVEARAMFAFGHCVRRFGIDLNEALDIVRNHDESYLPPSEIEKRKALVSALDNLVDFATAEETQMYMDMEEQNEDDDPERIFYLYNNIYATTENRDIDYASSIAVWWVNLPEETTLMYMTQGDERVRDSHRALEGLSFPKSSFPEWLIPPIDWRCRCYLVESFTRPNYMDIQDIDSLIGNAVNPIFKRSLAKGGPIFGEDHPYFTVDKRFIQPMKTISSNIKSKYNIV
;
A
#
# COMPACT_ATOMS: atom_id res chain seq x y z
N ILE A 1 -8.38 -11.86 -24.86
CA ILE A 1 -8.85 -12.16 -23.47
C ILE A 1 -10.36 -12.10 -23.46
N ASP A 2 -10.99 -13.13 -22.89
CA ASP A 2 -12.36 -13.01 -22.41
C ASP A 2 -12.35 -12.10 -21.17
N LEU A 3 -13.05 -10.96 -21.26
CA LEU A 3 -13.01 -9.95 -20.20
C LEU A 3 -13.72 -10.44 -18.92
N GLU A 4 -14.67 -11.36 -19.03
CA GLU A 4 -15.40 -11.90 -17.88
C GLU A 4 -14.51 -12.87 -17.10
N GLU A 5 -13.85 -13.81 -17.79
CA GLU A 5 -12.87 -14.71 -17.18
C GLU A 5 -11.68 -13.94 -16.57
N PHE A 6 -11.20 -12.92 -17.26
CA PHE A 6 -10.09 -12.10 -16.77
C PHE A 6 -10.49 -11.31 -15.50
N GLN A 7 -11.72 -10.78 -15.46
CA GLN A 7 -12.23 -10.11 -14.26
C GLN A 7 -12.32 -11.07 -13.06
N GLU A 8 -12.70 -12.33 -13.26
CA GLU A 8 -12.72 -13.34 -12.19
C GLU A 8 -11.32 -13.60 -11.62
N ILE A 9 -10.28 -13.64 -12.46
CA ILE A 9 -8.88 -13.81 -12.04
C ILE A 9 -8.43 -12.59 -11.22
N VAL A 10 -8.68 -11.39 -11.73
CA VAL A 10 -8.35 -10.14 -11.01
C VAL A 10 -9.06 -10.08 -9.65
N GLU A 11 -10.33 -10.44 -9.61
CA GLU A 11 -11.11 -10.47 -8.38
C GLU A 11 -10.52 -11.44 -7.36
N ALA A 12 -10.13 -12.63 -7.78
CA ALA A 12 -9.50 -13.62 -6.91
C ALA A 12 -8.19 -13.11 -6.33
N ARG A 13 -7.36 -12.45 -7.14
CA ARG A 13 -6.12 -11.81 -6.68
C ARG A 13 -6.39 -10.68 -5.68
N ALA A 14 -7.34 -9.79 -5.99
CA ALA A 14 -7.73 -8.71 -5.09
C ALA A 14 -8.22 -9.24 -3.73
N MET A 15 -9.05 -10.29 -3.73
CA MET A 15 -9.53 -10.92 -2.50
C MET A 15 -8.41 -11.53 -1.67
N PHE A 16 -7.38 -12.10 -2.32
CA PHE A 16 -6.20 -12.60 -1.62
C PHE A 16 -5.41 -11.46 -0.97
N ALA A 17 -5.17 -10.37 -1.69
CA ALA A 17 -4.51 -9.18 -1.17
C ALA A 17 -5.32 -8.53 -0.01
N PHE A 18 -6.65 -8.47 -0.12
CA PHE A 18 -7.54 -8.02 0.96
C PHE A 18 -7.34 -8.85 2.23
N GLY A 19 -7.21 -10.18 2.09
CA GLY A 19 -6.94 -11.07 3.22
C GLY A 19 -5.68 -10.69 4.00
N HIS A 20 -4.62 -10.25 3.31
CA HIS A 20 -3.42 -9.73 3.96
C HIS A 20 -3.68 -8.42 4.70
N CYS A 21 -4.37 -7.48 4.08
CA CYS A 21 -4.70 -6.19 4.67
C CYS A 21 -5.61 -6.33 5.91
N VAL A 22 -6.82 -6.91 5.74
CA VAL A 22 -7.86 -6.93 6.77
C VAL A 22 -7.46 -7.71 8.03
N ARG A 23 -6.66 -8.76 7.86
CA ARG A 23 -6.11 -9.53 8.99
C ARG A 23 -5.31 -8.65 9.96
N ARG A 24 -4.62 -7.62 9.46
CA ARG A 24 -3.86 -6.69 10.30
C ARG A 24 -4.78 -5.74 11.08
N PHE A 25 -5.96 -5.47 10.56
CA PHE A 25 -7.01 -4.75 11.28
C PHE A 25 -7.72 -5.60 12.34
N GLY A 26 -7.40 -6.89 12.43
CA GLY A 26 -7.99 -7.83 13.40
C GLY A 26 -9.45 -8.18 13.08
N ILE A 27 -9.87 -8.05 11.85
CA ILE A 27 -11.21 -8.28 11.35
C ILE A 27 -11.19 -9.28 10.19
N ASP A 28 -12.33 -9.89 9.89
CA ASP A 28 -12.47 -10.68 8.66
C ASP A 28 -12.89 -9.81 7.45
N LEU A 29 -12.89 -10.41 6.27
CA LEU A 29 -13.21 -9.70 5.04
C LEU A 29 -14.64 -9.17 5.02
N ASN A 30 -15.62 -9.93 5.54
CA ASN A 30 -17.02 -9.49 5.54
C ASN A 30 -17.19 -8.28 6.45
N GLU A 31 -16.59 -8.32 7.65
CA GLU A 31 -16.58 -7.19 8.57
C GLU A 31 -15.91 -5.96 7.96
N ALA A 32 -14.78 -6.14 7.24
CA ALA A 32 -14.10 -5.05 6.54
C ALA A 32 -15.00 -4.42 5.47
N LEU A 33 -15.67 -5.25 4.67
CA LEU A 33 -16.60 -4.78 3.64
C LEU A 33 -17.82 -4.09 4.25
N ASP A 34 -18.34 -4.54 5.38
CA ASP A 34 -19.45 -3.88 6.08
C ASP A 34 -19.03 -2.51 6.62
N ILE A 35 -17.81 -2.38 7.16
CA ILE A 35 -17.25 -1.09 7.58
C ILE A 35 -17.12 -0.13 6.40
N VAL A 36 -16.61 -0.62 5.26
CA VAL A 36 -16.42 0.19 4.05
C VAL A 36 -17.75 0.65 3.45
N ARG A 37 -18.76 -0.21 3.44
CA ARG A 37 -20.12 0.10 2.94
C ARG A 37 -20.89 1.10 3.79
N ASN A 38 -20.53 1.28 5.05
CA ASN A 38 -21.19 2.24 5.92
C ASN A 38 -20.69 3.65 5.63
N HIS A 39 -21.47 4.42 4.87
CA HIS A 39 -21.15 5.79 4.49
C HIS A 39 -21.60 6.84 5.55
N ASP A 40 -22.31 6.44 6.61
CA ASP A 40 -22.71 7.32 7.69
C ASP A 40 -21.64 7.38 8.78
N GLU A 41 -20.79 8.40 8.69
CA GLU A 41 -19.73 8.66 9.68
C GLU A 41 -20.19 9.51 10.87
N SER A 42 -21.45 9.99 10.86
CA SER A 42 -21.95 11.01 11.81
C SER A 42 -21.94 10.54 13.28
N TYR A 43 -21.95 9.25 13.51
CA TYR A 43 -21.98 8.64 14.84
C TYR A 43 -20.67 7.94 15.22
N LEU A 44 -19.66 7.96 14.35
CA LEU A 44 -18.40 7.25 14.58
C LEU A 44 -17.41 8.14 15.35
N PRO A 45 -16.66 7.58 16.31
CA PRO A 45 -15.54 8.29 16.92
C PRO A 45 -14.42 8.54 15.89
N PRO A 46 -13.55 9.54 16.09
CA PRO A 46 -12.50 9.89 15.14
C PRO A 46 -11.60 8.72 14.73
N SER A 47 -11.25 7.83 15.65
CA SER A 47 -10.43 6.63 15.38
C SER A 47 -11.13 5.65 14.44
N GLU A 48 -12.45 5.48 14.55
CA GLU A 48 -13.20 4.61 13.63
C GLU A 48 -13.35 5.25 12.24
N ILE A 49 -13.43 6.59 12.17
CA ILE A 49 -13.40 7.31 10.88
C ILE A 49 -12.05 7.13 10.21
N GLU A 50 -10.94 7.27 10.95
CA GLU A 50 -9.59 7.04 10.41
C GLU A 50 -9.40 5.58 9.97
N LYS A 51 -9.84 4.62 10.78
CA LYS A 51 -9.83 3.19 10.43
C LYS A 51 -10.59 2.91 9.15
N ARG A 52 -11.80 3.46 9.03
CA ARG A 52 -12.61 3.33 7.82
C ARG A 52 -11.91 3.92 6.60
N LYS A 53 -11.34 5.13 6.71
CA LYS A 53 -10.58 5.76 5.62
C LYS A 53 -9.40 4.90 5.16
N ALA A 54 -8.65 4.33 6.10
CA ALA A 54 -7.56 3.43 5.78
C ALA A 54 -8.05 2.17 5.06
N LEU A 55 -9.15 1.55 5.53
CA LEU A 55 -9.73 0.37 4.87
C LEU A 55 -10.24 0.68 3.46
N VAL A 56 -10.99 1.77 3.29
CA VAL A 56 -11.48 2.20 1.97
C VAL A 56 -10.30 2.40 1.01
N SER A 57 -9.29 3.17 1.43
CA SER A 57 -8.11 3.42 0.60
C SER A 57 -7.33 2.15 0.28
N ALA A 58 -7.18 1.23 1.25
CA ALA A 58 -6.49 -0.03 1.02
C ALA A 58 -7.23 -0.90 0.00
N LEU A 59 -8.54 -1.13 0.21
CA LEU A 59 -9.32 -2.00 -0.67
C LEU A 59 -9.45 -1.40 -2.08
N ASP A 60 -9.66 -0.09 -2.19
CA ASP A 60 -9.69 0.61 -3.47
C ASP A 60 -8.36 0.45 -4.24
N ASN A 61 -7.24 0.71 -3.58
CA ASN A 61 -5.91 0.59 -4.17
C ASN A 61 -5.56 -0.86 -4.54
N LEU A 62 -5.94 -1.84 -3.71
CA LEU A 62 -5.63 -3.25 -3.97
C LEU A 62 -6.43 -3.82 -5.16
N VAL A 63 -7.64 -3.31 -5.44
CA VAL A 63 -8.35 -3.65 -6.69
C VAL A 63 -7.60 -3.11 -7.90
N ASP A 64 -7.19 -1.84 -7.87
CA ASP A 64 -6.43 -1.24 -8.97
C ASP A 64 -5.09 -1.95 -9.16
N PHE A 65 -4.40 -2.26 -8.06
CA PHE A 65 -3.12 -2.96 -8.08
C PHE A 65 -3.25 -4.37 -8.67
N ALA A 66 -4.22 -5.16 -8.20
CA ALA A 66 -4.48 -6.50 -8.73
C ALA A 66 -4.82 -6.48 -10.23
N THR A 67 -5.62 -5.49 -10.65
CA THR A 67 -5.96 -5.30 -12.07
C THR A 67 -4.73 -4.98 -12.90
N ALA A 68 -3.85 -4.11 -12.40
CA ALA A 68 -2.61 -3.73 -13.06
C ALA A 68 -1.62 -4.90 -13.13
N GLU A 69 -1.46 -5.64 -12.03
CA GLU A 69 -0.57 -6.80 -11.92
C GLU A 69 -0.96 -7.91 -12.91
N GLU A 70 -2.24 -8.31 -12.94
CA GLU A 70 -2.73 -9.33 -13.87
C GLU A 70 -2.58 -8.87 -15.31
N THR A 71 -2.84 -7.59 -15.60
CA THR A 71 -2.65 -7.04 -16.94
C THR A 71 -1.20 -7.07 -17.37
N GLN A 72 -0.27 -6.70 -16.46
CA GLN A 72 1.16 -6.72 -16.76
C GLN A 72 1.66 -8.16 -16.97
N MET A 73 1.24 -9.11 -16.12
CA MET A 73 1.57 -10.53 -16.29
C MET A 73 1.07 -11.06 -17.65
N TYR A 74 -0.14 -10.68 -18.04
CA TYR A 74 -0.69 -11.04 -19.36
C TYR A 74 0.15 -10.44 -20.50
N MET A 75 0.53 -9.15 -20.41
CA MET A 75 1.39 -8.51 -21.40
C MET A 75 2.74 -9.21 -21.53
N ASP A 76 3.38 -9.51 -20.40
CA ASP A 76 4.66 -10.22 -20.38
C ASP A 76 4.54 -11.63 -21.01
N MET A 77 3.38 -12.29 -20.85
CA MET A 77 3.12 -13.57 -21.51
C MET A 77 2.88 -13.43 -23.03
N GLU A 78 2.26 -12.33 -23.48
CA GLU A 78 2.06 -12.07 -24.92
C GLU A 78 3.36 -11.70 -25.65
N GLU A 79 4.29 -11.03 -24.97
CA GLU A 79 5.55 -10.55 -25.56
C GLU A 79 6.62 -11.65 -25.68
N GLN A 80 6.32 -12.85 -25.19
CA GLN A 80 7.25 -13.98 -25.25
C GLN A 80 7.59 -14.43 -26.67
N ASN A 81 8.84 -14.87 -26.85
CA ASN A 81 9.29 -15.60 -28.00
C ASN A 81 8.93 -17.09 -27.86
N GLU A 82 8.98 -17.85 -28.99
CA GLU A 82 8.67 -19.29 -29.03
C GLU A 82 9.50 -20.14 -28.05
N ASP A 83 10.65 -19.62 -27.58
CA ASP A 83 11.57 -20.32 -26.66
C ASP A 83 11.32 -19.96 -25.16
N ASP A 84 10.43 -19.03 -24.88
CA ASP A 84 10.13 -18.61 -23.50
C ASP A 84 9.05 -19.48 -22.86
N ASP A 85 9.18 -19.74 -21.55
CA ASP A 85 8.26 -20.57 -20.78
C ASP A 85 7.21 -19.71 -20.06
N PRO A 86 5.93 -19.74 -20.48
CA PRO A 86 4.83 -19.03 -19.78
C PRO A 86 4.73 -19.38 -18.29
N GLU A 87 5.05 -20.63 -17.92
CA GLU A 87 5.01 -21.07 -16.52
C GLU A 87 6.04 -20.29 -15.67
N ARG A 88 7.15 -19.86 -16.27
CA ARG A 88 8.14 -19.02 -15.57
C ARG A 88 7.59 -17.67 -15.22
N ILE A 89 6.87 -16.99 -16.12
CA ILE A 89 6.26 -15.69 -15.83
C ILE A 89 5.19 -15.85 -14.75
N PHE A 90 4.31 -16.83 -14.90
CA PHE A 90 3.32 -17.15 -13.89
C PHE A 90 3.96 -17.37 -12.51
N TYR A 91 5.06 -18.12 -12.45
CA TYR A 91 5.79 -18.34 -11.21
C TYR A 91 6.38 -17.05 -10.63
N LEU A 92 6.96 -16.18 -11.46
CA LEU A 92 7.54 -14.90 -11.01
C LEU A 92 6.47 -14.04 -10.33
N TYR A 93 5.33 -13.83 -10.97
CA TYR A 93 4.26 -13.00 -10.42
C TYR A 93 3.63 -13.61 -9.17
N ASN A 94 3.24 -14.88 -9.22
CA ASN A 94 2.48 -15.52 -8.14
C ASN A 94 3.32 -15.98 -6.94
N ASN A 95 4.64 -16.11 -7.08
CA ASN A 95 5.50 -16.60 -6.00
C ASN A 95 6.59 -15.61 -5.59
N ILE A 96 7.28 -15.01 -6.56
CA ILE A 96 8.43 -14.16 -6.24
C ILE A 96 7.97 -12.73 -5.91
N TYR A 97 7.22 -12.10 -6.81
CA TYR A 97 6.74 -10.74 -6.63
C TYR A 97 5.67 -10.68 -5.54
N ALA A 98 4.67 -11.56 -5.60
CA ALA A 98 3.62 -11.65 -4.60
C ALA A 98 4.15 -11.83 -3.16
N THR A 99 5.27 -12.56 -2.96
CA THR A 99 5.89 -12.68 -1.64
C THR A 99 6.34 -11.33 -1.08
N THR A 100 6.88 -10.45 -1.94
CA THR A 100 7.30 -9.11 -1.52
C THR A 100 6.11 -8.19 -1.32
N GLU A 101 5.21 -8.18 -2.26
CA GLU A 101 4.01 -7.32 -2.27
C GLU A 101 3.10 -7.62 -1.08
N ASN A 102 2.79 -8.89 -0.82
CA ASN A 102 1.98 -9.30 0.32
C ASN A 102 2.62 -8.93 1.66
N ARG A 103 3.95 -9.02 1.76
CA ARG A 103 4.67 -8.57 2.95
C ARG A 103 4.56 -7.06 3.14
N ASP A 104 4.65 -6.28 2.07
CA ASP A 104 4.56 -4.83 2.16
C ASP A 104 3.10 -4.38 2.40
N ILE A 105 2.09 -5.11 1.88
CA ILE A 105 0.67 -4.95 2.24
C ILE A 105 0.48 -5.20 3.75
N ASP A 106 0.95 -6.32 4.26
CA ASP A 106 0.89 -6.67 5.69
C ASP A 106 1.53 -5.57 6.55
N TYR A 107 2.67 -5.04 6.10
CA TYR A 107 3.41 -4.05 6.87
C TYR A 107 2.74 -2.68 6.86
N ALA A 108 2.35 -2.18 5.69
CA ALA A 108 1.61 -0.92 5.56
C ALA A 108 0.32 -0.95 6.39
N SER A 109 -0.41 -2.06 6.33
CA SER A 109 -1.65 -2.25 7.11
C SER A 109 -1.39 -2.27 8.61
N SER A 110 -0.32 -2.92 9.06
CA SER A 110 0.07 -2.95 10.48
C SER A 110 0.40 -1.55 11.00
N ILE A 111 1.13 -0.77 10.23
CA ILE A 111 1.46 0.62 10.57
C ILE A 111 0.19 1.48 10.61
N ALA A 112 -0.72 1.31 9.65
CA ALA A 112 -1.98 2.05 9.62
C ALA A 112 -2.84 1.75 10.86
N VAL A 113 -2.97 0.48 11.25
CA VAL A 113 -3.71 0.09 12.46
C VAL A 113 -3.09 0.67 13.72
N TRP A 114 -1.77 0.64 13.84
CA TRP A 114 -1.09 1.24 14.98
C TRP A 114 -1.31 2.77 15.01
N TRP A 115 -1.19 3.42 13.86
CA TRP A 115 -1.36 4.86 13.70
C TRP A 115 -2.74 5.35 14.11
N VAL A 116 -3.82 4.73 13.66
CA VAL A 116 -5.20 5.18 13.96
C VAL A 116 -5.55 5.10 15.46
N ASN A 117 -4.83 4.27 16.21
CA ASN A 117 -5.02 4.10 17.66
C ASN A 117 -4.22 5.10 18.52
N LEU A 118 -3.38 5.94 17.90
CA LEU A 118 -2.57 6.92 18.62
C LEU A 118 -3.28 8.26 18.75
N PRO A 119 -3.15 8.94 19.91
CA PRO A 119 -3.58 10.33 20.04
C PRO A 119 -2.85 11.28 19.09
N GLU A 120 -3.56 12.34 18.63
CA GLU A 120 -2.99 13.31 17.66
C GLU A 120 -1.78 14.10 18.17
N GLU A 121 -1.69 14.30 19.48
CA GLU A 121 -0.60 14.99 20.17
C GLU A 121 0.63 14.11 20.39
N THR A 122 0.55 12.80 20.10
CA THR A 122 1.68 11.89 20.26
C THR A 122 2.83 12.31 19.37
N THR A 123 4.02 12.52 19.95
CA THR A 123 5.25 12.70 19.16
C THR A 123 5.77 11.35 18.73
N LEU A 124 6.00 11.19 17.43
CA LEU A 124 6.51 9.98 16.82
C LEU A 124 7.91 10.18 16.28
N MET A 125 8.74 9.16 16.36
CA MET A 125 10.12 9.15 15.89
C MET A 125 10.32 8.01 14.89
N TYR A 126 10.94 8.32 13.76
CA TYR A 126 11.34 7.33 12.77
C TYR A 126 12.60 6.59 13.23
N MET A 127 12.54 5.26 13.19
CA MET A 127 13.62 4.38 13.62
C MET A 127 13.91 3.30 12.58
N THR A 128 15.17 2.90 12.50
CA THR A 128 15.60 1.75 11.72
C THR A 128 15.84 0.54 12.62
N GLN A 129 16.02 -0.65 12.03
CA GLN A 129 16.39 -1.85 12.80
C GLN A 129 17.84 -1.82 13.30
N GLY A 130 18.65 -0.84 12.87
CA GLY A 130 20.05 -0.66 13.29
C GLY A 130 21.01 -1.75 12.78
N ASP A 131 20.53 -2.73 12.02
CA ASP A 131 21.34 -3.83 11.50
C ASP A 131 22.00 -3.50 10.13
N GLU A 132 22.83 -4.40 9.62
CA GLU A 132 23.54 -4.27 8.35
C GLU A 132 22.65 -4.23 7.10
N ARG A 133 21.37 -4.67 7.23
CA ARG A 133 20.40 -4.69 6.12
C ARG A 133 19.67 -3.36 5.97
N VAL A 134 19.89 -2.41 6.87
CA VAL A 134 19.31 -1.07 6.78
C VAL A 134 20.05 -0.29 5.69
N ARG A 135 19.30 0.24 4.72
CA ARG A 135 19.88 1.11 3.68
C ARG A 135 20.44 2.37 4.32
N ASP A 136 21.58 2.85 3.83
CA ASP A 136 22.21 4.07 4.37
C ASP A 136 21.30 5.29 4.24
N SER A 137 20.52 5.37 3.14
CA SER A 137 19.52 6.42 2.95
C SER A 137 18.43 6.42 4.02
N HIS A 138 17.98 5.24 4.47
CA HIS A 138 16.99 5.12 5.57
C HIS A 138 17.64 5.44 6.92
N ARG A 139 18.89 5.05 7.12
CA ARG A 139 19.66 5.37 8.33
C ARG A 139 19.83 6.88 8.53
N ALA A 140 19.94 7.64 7.44
CA ALA A 140 20.03 9.09 7.49
C ALA A 140 18.75 9.77 8.03
N LEU A 141 17.62 9.08 8.02
CA LEU A 141 16.33 9.57 8.54
C LEU A 141 16.09 9.20 10.01
N GLU A 142 16.95 8.34 10.59
CA GLU A 142 16.77 7.85 11.96
C GLU A 142 16.80 8.99 12.97
N GLY A 143 15.85 9.00 13.90
CA GLY A 143 15.74 10.01 14.93
C GLY A 143 14.93 11.24 14.53
N LEU A 144 14.50 11.38 13.26
CA LEU A 144 13.55 12.42 12.88
C LEU A 144 12.23 12.19 13.61
N SER A 145 11.70 13.24 14.24
CA SER A 145 10.50 13.11 15.05
C SER A 145 9.59 14.32 14.91
N PHE A 146 8.28 14.04 14.87
CA PHE A 146 7.22 15.02 14.66
C PHE A 146 6.00 14.64 15.50
N PRO A 147 5.14 15.60 15.89
CA PRO A 147 3.78 15.26 16.34
C PRO A 147 3.00 14.49 15.26
N LYS A 148 2.15 13.53 15.66
CA LYS A 148 1.32 12.76 14.72
C LYS A 148 0.55 13.66 13.76
N SER A 149 -0.06 14.74 14.27
CA SER A 149 -0.83 15.72 13.50
C SER A 149 -0.05 16.36 12.35
N SER A 150 1.27 16.53 12.50
CA SER A 150 2.17 17.13 11.51
C SER A 150 3.24 16.18 10.97
N PHE A 151 3.13 14.88 11.27
CA PHE A 151 4.10 13.89 10.83
C PHE A 151 4.09 13.79 9.30
N PRO A 152 5.24 13.91 8.61
CA PRO A 152 5.31 13.84 7.15
C PRO A 152 4.86 12.47 6.64
N GLU A 153 3.93 12.45 5.68
CA GLU A 153 3.38 11.21 5.14
C GLU A 153 4.45 10.30 4.53
N TRP A 154 5.41 10.89 3.81
CA TRP A 154 6.53 10.18 3.18
C TRP A 154 7.51 9.52 4.16
N LEU A 155 7.47 9.90 5.44
CA LEU A 155 8.32 9.32 6.50
C LEU A 155 7.62 8.17 7.25
N ILE A 156 6.36 7.90 6.97
CA ILE A 156 5.62 6.79 7.58
C ILE A 156 5.97 5.49 6.86
N PRO A 157 6.60 4.49 7.53
CA PRO A 157 6.93 3.22 6.88
C PRO A 157 5.70 2.43 6.37
N PRO A 158 5.87 1.63 5.30
CA PRO A 158 7.08 1.43 4.51
C PRO A 158 7.38 2.62 3.60
N ILE A 159 8.66 2.98 3.42
CA ILE A 159 9.09 4.04 2.51
C ILE A 159 9.84 3.53 1.28
N ASP A 160 10.01 2.21 1.20
CA ASP A 160 10.60 1.50 0.07
C ASP A 160 10.29 -0.01 0.21
N TRP A 161 10.52 -0.79 -0.84
CA TRP A 161 10.33 -2.24 -0.86
C TRP A 161 11.01 -2.95 0.31
N ARG A 162 10.29 -3.84 0.96
CA ARG A 162 10.79 -4.62 2.10
C ARG A 162 11.36 -3.74 3.22
N CYS A 163 10.84 -2.52 3.35
CA CYS A 163 11.23 -1.63 4.43
C CYS A 163 10.91 -2.26 5.79
N ARG A 164 11.88 -2.19 6.73
CA ARG A 164 11.74 -2.70 8.10
C ARG A 164 11.86 -1.58 9.14
N CYS A 165 11.90 -0.33 8.67
CA CYS A 165 11.89 0.83 9.55
C CYS A 165 10.53 0.96 10.23
N TYR A 166 10.50 1.53 11.41
CA TYR A 166 9.30 1.62 12.23
C TYR A 166 9.20 2.98 12.92
N LEU A 167 8.05 3.24 13.52
CA LEU A 167 7.83 4.43 14.33
C LEU A 167 7.74 4.03 15.80
N VAL A 168 8.22 4.92 16.68
CA VAL A 168 8.06 4.80 18.13
C VAL A 168 7.49 6.08 18.70
N GLU A 169 6.79 5.98 19.82
CA GLU A 169 6.42 7.15 20.59
C GLU A 169 7.67 7.77 21.21
N SER A 170 7.81 9.08 21.09
CA SER A 170 8.92 9.84 21.63
C SER A 170 8.43 10.77 22.73
N PHE A 171 9.14 10.74 23.86
CA PHE A 171 8.90 11.63 25.00
C PHE A 171 9.88 12.81 25.02
N THR A 172 10.70 12.93 23.98
CA THR A 172 11.62 14.05 23.81
C THR A 172 11.00 15.14 22.95
N ARG A 173 11.64 16.31 22.91
CA ARG A 173 11.22 17.37 21.99
C ARG A 173 11.37 16.88 20.56
N PRO A 174 10.42 17.23 19.67
CA PRO A 174 10.51 16.88 18.25
C PRO A 174 11.86 17.32 17.66
N ASN A 175 12.44 16.45 16.85
CA ASN A 175 13.69 16.71 16.13
C ASN A 175 13.37 16.89 14.65
N TYR A 176 13.34 18.14 14.21
CA TYR A 176 13.10 18.53 12.83
C TYR A 176 14.43 18.75 12.11
N MET A 177 14.46 18.41 10.83
CA MET A 177 15.51 18.88 9.93
C MET A 177 15.09 20.18 9.24
N ASP A 178 16.06 20.93 8.74
CA ASP A 178 15.77 22.06 7.85
C ASP A 178 15.12 21.56 6.56
N ILE A 179 14.13 22.30 6.06
CA ILE A 179 13.33 21.91 4.87
C ILE A 179 14.23 21.70 3.63
N GLN A 180 15.33 22.43 3.48
CA GLN A 180 16.25 22.29 2.35
C GLN A 180 17.03 20.97 2.37
N ASP A 181 17.30 20.43 3.56
CA ASP A 181 17.97 19.14 3.71
C ASP A 181 16.99 17.96 3.50
N ILE A 182 15.72 18.17 3.83
CA ILE A 182 14.66 17.16 3.69
C ILE A 182 14.45 16.75 2.22
N ASP A 183 14.37 17.70 1.29
CA ASP A 183 14.13 17.39 -0.14
C ASP A 183 15.23 16.52 -0.74
N SER A 184 16.49 16.75 -0.34
CA SER A 184 17.61 15.90 -0.76
C SER A 184 17.53 14.48 -0.19
N LEU A 185 17.09 14.35 1.06
CA LEU A 185 16.93 13.07 1.73
C LEU A 185 15.76 12.27 1.16
N ILE A 186 14.63 12.92 0.88
CA ILE A 186 13.44 12.27 0.28
C ILE A 186 13.80 11.63 -1.05
N GLY A 187 14.49 12.37 -1.93
CA GLY A 187 14.88 11.89 -3.26
C GLY A 187 15.75 10.63 -3.24
N ASN A 188 16.50 10.41 -2.17
CA ASN A 188 17.40 9.27 -2.02
C ASN A 188 16.83 8.12 -1.16
N ALA A 189 15.90 8.41 -0.26
CA ALA A 189 15.43 7.46 0.75
C ALA A 189 14.05 6.89 0.45
N VAL A 190 13.19 7.68 -0.20
CA VAL A 190 11.78 7.34 -0.40
C VAL A 190 11.55 6.90 -1.84
N ASN A 191 11.16 5.65 -2.01
CA ASN A 191 10.71 5.16 -3.30
C ASN A 191 9.39 5.86 -3.67
N PRO A 192 9.23 6.41 -4.89
CA PRO A 192 8.03 7.11 -5.32
C PRO A 192 6.72 6.34 -5.05
N ILE A 193 6.74 5.03 -5.17
CA ILE A 193 5.60 4.14 -4.89
C ILE A 193 5.07 4.31 -3.46
N PHE A 194 5.96 4.61 -2.49
CA PHE A 194 5.66 4.70 -1.06
C PHE A 194 5.66 6.14 -0.51
N LYS A 195 5.55 7.16 -1.37
CA LYS A 195 5.46 8.57 -0.92
C LYS A 195 4.19 8.88 -0.12
N ARG A 196 3.12 8.14 -0.38
CA ARG A 196 1.85 8.22 0.33
C ARG A 196 1.74 7.04 1.29
N SER A 197 1.00 7.22 2.38
CA SER A 197 0.87 6.18 3.40
C SER A 197 -0.57 5.84 3.69
N LEU A 198 -0.84 4.54 3.80
CA LEU A 198 -2.14 4.03 4.23
C LEU A 198 -2.58 4.59 5.59
N ALA A 199 -1.63 4.85 6.48
CA ALA A 199 -1.89 5.46 7.79
C ALA A 199 -2.57 6.84 7.73
N LYS A 200 -2.41 7.55 6.60
CA LYS A 200 -3.08 8.83 6.33
C LYS A 200 -4.13 8.75 5.23
N GLY A 201 -4.62 7.55 4.92
CA GLY A 201 -5.60 7.33 3.86
C GLY A 201 -5.01 7.40 2.45
N GLY A 202 -3.69 7.26 2.31
CA GLY A 202 -3.03 7.08 1.02
C GLY A 202 -3.10 5.63 0.53
N PRO A 203 -2.63 5.33 -0.70
CA PRO A 203 -2.58 3.97 -1.22
C PRO A 203 -1.49 3.14 -0.52
N ILE A 204 -1.58 1.82 -0.63
CA ILE A 204 -0.48 0.91 -0.26
C ILE A 204 0.63 1.00 -1.31
N PHE A 205 0.25 0.93 -2.59
CA PHE A 205 1.15 1.09 -3.74
C PHE A 205 0.72 2.29 -4.57
N GLY A 206 1.61 3.27 -4.71
CA GLY A 206 1.35 4.49 -5.48
C GLY A 206 1.35 4.27 -7.00
N GLU A 207 0.85 5.27 -7.73
CA GLU A 207 0.73 5.26 -9.19
C GLU A 207 2.08 5.13 -9.94
N ASP A 208 3.19 5.41 -9.26
CA ASP A 208 4.54 5.21 -9.78
C ASP A 208 4.95 3.72 -9.87
N HIS A 209 4.09 2.78 -9.44
CA HIS A 209 4.38 1.35 -9.55
C HIS A 209 4.41 0.93 -11.02
N PRO A 210 5.43 0.16 -11.46
CA PRO A 210 5.58 -0.25 -12.87
C PRO A 210 4.34 -0.93 -13.45
N TYR A 211 3.57 -1.67 -12.65
CA TYR A 211 2.35 -2.33 -13.12
C TYR A 211 1.29 -1.37 -13.67
N PHE A 212 1.26 -0.12 -13.21
CA PHE A 212 0.32 0.88 -13.74
C PHE A 212 0.73 1.43 -15.11
N THR A 213 1.94 1.10 -15.59
CA THR A 213 2.41 1.47 -16.92
C THR A 213 2.07 0.38 -17.92
N VAL A 214 0.87 0.43 -18.50
CA VAL A 214 0.36 -0.56 -19.44
C VAL A 214 0.21 -0.01 -20.85
N ASP A 215 0.17 -0.91 -21.86
CA ASP A 215 -0.17 -0.56 -23.23
C ASP A 215 -1.57 0.11 -23.30
N LYS A 216 -1.69 1.10 -24.18
CA LYS A 216 -2.93 1.90 -24.37
C LYS A 216 -4.16 1.04 -24.61
N ARG A 217 -4.01 -0.13 -25.24
CA ARG A 217 -5.11 -1.09 -25.52
C ARG A 217 -5.76 -1.65 -24.25
N PHE A 218 -5.01 -1.69 -23.13
CA PHE A 218 -5.50 -2.22 -21.85
C PHE A 218 -6.05 -1.16 -20.89
N ILE A 219 -5.78 0.13 -21.11
CA ILE A 219 -6.21 1.20 -20.20
C ILE A 219 -7.73 1.16 -19.95
N GLN A 220 -8.53 1.05 -21.00
CA GLN A 220 -9.99 1.05 -20.84
C GLN A 220 -10.53 -0.28 -20.28
N PRO A 221 -10.10 -1.46 -20.73
CA PRO A 221 -10.43 -2.73 -20.07
C PRO A 221 -10.12 -2.76 -18.58
N MET A 222 -8.92 -2.33 -18.17
CA MET A 222 -8.52 -2.25 -16.76
C MET A 222 -9.46 -1.37 -15.94
N LYS A 223 -9.76 -0.16 -16.42
CA LYS A 223 -10.70 0.76 -15.74
C LYS A 223 -12.07 0.14 -15.56
N THR A 224 -12.55 -0.59 -16.56
CA THR A 224 -13.85 -1.26 -16.53
C THR A 224 -13.85 -2.38 -15.48
N ILE A 225 -12.84 -3.25 -15.49
CA ILE A 225 -12.70 -4.35 -14.53
C ILE A 225 -12.60 -3.83 -13.10
N SER A 226 -11.68 -2.89 -12.86
CA SER A 226 -11.52 -2.28 -11.54
C SER A 226 -12.84 -1.66 -11.05
N SER A 227 -13.51 -0.87 -11.89
CA SER A 227 -14.80 -0.26 -11.54
C SER A 227 -15.88 -1.28 -11.24
N ASN A 228 -15.96 -2.38 -12.01
CA ASN A 228 -16.92 -3.45 -11.78
C ASN A 228 -16.70 -4.14 -10.41
N ILE A 229 -15.44 -4.47 -10.10
CA ILE A 229 -15.09 -5.10 -8.83
C ILE A 229 -15.39 -4.15 -7.66
N LYS A 230 -14.96 -2.89 -7.74
CA LYS A 230 -15.25 -1.88 -6.73
C LYS A 230 -16.75 -1.71 -6.51
N SER A 231 -17.52 -1.63 -7.56
CA SER A 231 -19.00 -1.54 -7.51
C SER A 231 -19.63 -2.77 -6.88
N LYS A 232 -19.16 -3.98 -7.24
CA LYS A 232 -19.65 -5.25 -6.68
C LYS A 232 -19.52 -5.31 -5.17
N TYR A 233 -18.41 -4.78 -4.63
CA TYR A 233 -18.10 -4.78 -3.20
C TYR A 233 -18.44 -3.46 -2.49
N ASN A 234 -18.98 -2.49 -3.22
CA ASN A 234 -19.33 -1.16 -2.66
C ASN A 234 -18.12 -0.43 -2.04
N ILE A 235 -16.95 -0.56 -2.68
CA ILE A 235 -15.67 0.04 -2.28
C ILE A 235 -15.56 1.46 -2.87
N VAL A 236 -16.54 2.31 -2.74
CA VAL A 236 -16.48 3.71 -3.25
C VAL A 236 -17.23 4.63 -2.30
#